data_d74ccbb8d62d55ba83e4bbaccc42fd01
#
_entry.id   d74ccbb8d62d55ba83e4bbaccc42fd01
#
_cell.length_a   1.000
_cell.length_b   1.000
_cell.length_c   1.000
_cell.angle_alpha   90.00
_cell.angle_beta   90.00
_cell.angle_gamma   90.00
#
_symmetry.space_group_name_H-M   'P 1'
#
loop_
_entity.id
_entity.type
_entity.pdbx_description
1 polymer ?
#
loop_
_entity_poly.entity_id
_entity_poly.type
_entity_poly.pdbx_seq_one_letter_code
_entity_poly.pdbx_strand_id
1 'polypeptide(L)'
;MNTPQNSPPAAAPYGLRVADTPKKVSVQTFADMRARGEKIAMLTAYDATFAAVADAAGVDTLLVGDSLGMVCQGGNGTVGVSLDDMVYHTRCVAEGVRRTGGRTLIVADLPFGSYQVSKEQAIASAVALMSAGAQMVKLEGGGWVAETARFLVERGVPVCGHLGLTPQTVSSLGGFRVQGRTDEAAARLREDSVALQAAGATMLVLEMVPAALASAITADLLACATIGIGAGRGTAGQVLVMHDMLGVNLGRMAKFVRNFMDGSDGVKGAMESYVRAVKDGSFPDDAKHAW
;
A
#
# COMPACT_ATOMS: atom_id res chain seq x y z
N MET A 1 -17.19 -49.15 -19.27
CA MET A 1 -16.35 -47.93 -19.30
C MET A 1 -16.84 -47.03 -18.19
N ASN A 2 -16.13 -47.01 -17.04
CA ASN A 2 -16.49 -46.21 -15.88
C ASN A 2 -15.78 -44.84 -16.01
N THR A 3 -16.58 -43.79 -16.14
CA THR A 3 -16.13 -42.39 -16.03
C THR A 3 -15.70 -42.12 -14.59
N PRO A 4 -14.52 -41.53 -14.34
CA PRO A 4 -14.13 -41.14 -12.97
C PRO A 4 -15.03 -40.02 -12.48
N GLN A 5 -15.75 -40.25 -11.37
CA GLN A 5 -16.43 -39.20 -10.64
C GLN A 5 -15.38 -38.23 -10.06
N ASN A 6 -15.38 -37.03 -10.56
CA ASN A 6 -14.62 -35.92 -9.99
C ASN A 6 -15.23 -35.56 -8.62
N SER A 7 -14.64 -36.06 -7.55
CA SER A 7 -15.01 -35.66 -6.20
C SER A 7 -14.58 -34.20 -5.98
N PRO A 8 -15.45 -33.33 -5.46
CA PRO A 8 -15.09 -31.95 -5.18
C PRO A 8 -13.99 -31.90 -4.12
N PRO A 9 -13.09 -30.90 -4.18
CA PRO A 9 -12.00 -30.78 -3.21
C PRO A 9 -12.55 -30.66 -1.78
N ALA A 10 -11.89 -31.31 -0.83
CA ALA A 10 -12.25 -31.29 0.57
C ALA A 10 -12.31 -29.84 1.08
N ALA A 11 -13.40 -29.51 1.80
CA ALA A 11 -13.52 -28.21 2.44
C ALA A 11 -12.43 -28.04 3.51
N ALA A 12 -11.89 -26.82 3.63
CA ALA A 12 -11.02 -26.50 4.75
C ALA A 12 -11.77 -26.78 6.08
N PRO A 13 -11.08 -27.30 7.11
CA PRO A 13 -11.75 -27.86 8.29
C PRO A 13 -12.61 -26.88 9.10
N TYR A 14 -12.54 -25.58 8.85
CA TYR A 14 -13.29 -24.54 9.56
C TYR A 14 -13.84 -23.43 8.63
N GLY A 15 -13.91 -23.66 7.31
CA GLY A 15 -14.35 -22.66 6.33
C GLY A 15 -15.78 -22.90 5.85
N LEU A 16 -16.60 -21.85 5.77
CA LEU A 16 -17.83 -21.87 5.00
C LEU A 16 -17.48 -22.00 3.51
N ARG A 17 -18.12 -22.95 2.80
CA ARG A 17 -18.02 -23.01 1.34
C ARG A 17 -18.79 -21.82 0.76
N VAL A 18 -18.08 -20.82 0.26
CA VAL A 18 -18.67 -19.83 -0.64
C VAL A 18 -18.33 -20.30 -2.06
N ALA A 19 -19.33 -20.72 -2.80
CA ALA A 19 -19.19 -20.95 -4.24
C ALA A 19 -18.82 -19.61 -4.86
N ASP A 20 -17.76 -19.58 -5.71
CA ASP A 20 -17.25 -18.40 -6.40
C ASP A 20 -16.56 -17.32 -5.53
N THR A 21 -15.76 -17.72 -4.53
CA THR A 21 -14.87 -16.77 -3.87
C THR A 21 -13.81 -16.30 -4.85
N PRO A 22 -13.69 -14.97 -5.10
CA PRO A 22 -12.63 -14.46 -5.97
C PRO A 22 -11.25 -14.85 -5.43
N LYS A 23 -10.30 -15.12 -6.33
CA LYS A 23 -8.94 -15.49 -5.96
C LYS A 23 -8.34 -14.40 -5.07
N LYS A 24 -7.95 -14.77 -3.84
CA LYS A 24 -7.35 -13.84 -2.88
C LYS A 24 -6.01 -13.31 -3.41
N VAL A 25 -5.79 -12.02 -3.23
CA VAL A 25 -4.49 -11.40 -3.45
C VAL A 25 -3.57 -11.77 -2.29
N SER A 26 -2.35 -12.16 -2.60
CA SER A 26 -1.30 -12.51 -1.65
C SER A 26 0.00 -11.80 -2.04
N VAL A 27 1.00 -11.85 -1.17
CA VAL A 27 2.34 -11.35 -1.49
C VAL A 27 2.87 -11.96 -2.80
N GLN A 28 2.66 -13.27 -3.01
CA GLN A 28 3.06 -13.94 -4.25
C GLN A 28 2.32 -13.39 -5.47
N THR A 29 1.06 -12.99 -5.32
CA THR A 29 0.29 -12.37 -6.41
C THR A 29 0.97 -11.11 -6.94
N PHE A 30 1.57 -10.29 -6.09
CA PHE A 30 2.28 -9.07 -6.53
C PHE A 30 3.55 -9.39 -7.33
N ALA A 31 4.29 -10.43 -6.93
CA ALA A 31 5.44 -10.90 -7.71
C ALA A 31 4.99 -11.40 -9.10
N ASP A 32 3.89 -12.16 -9.16
CA ASP A 32 3.31 -12.66 -10.41
C ASP A 32 2.80 -11.52 -11.31
N MET A 33 2.13 -10.52 -10.74
CA MET A 33 1.65 -9.33 -11.47
C MET A 33 2.83 -8.57 -12.07
N ARG A 34 3.87 -8.33 -11.26
CA ARG A 34 5.09 -7.68 -11.73
C ARG A 34 5.74 -8.43 -12.88
N ALA A 35 5.89 -9.76 -12.75
CA ALA A 35 6.48 -10.59 -13.80
C ALA A 35 5.71 -10.52 -15.14
N ARG A 36 4.37 -10.28 -15.08
CA ARG A 36 3.53 -10.08 -16.25
C ARG A 36 3.43 -8.64 -16.72
N GLY A 37 4.10 -7.68 -16.06
CA GLY A 37 3.95 -6.25 -16.32
C GLY A 37 2.57 -5.69 -15.94
N GLU A 38 1.79 -6.42 -15.17
CA GLU A 38 0.48 -5.99 -14.67
C GLU A 38 0.63 -5.00 -13.50
N LYS A 39 0.01 -3.84 -13.62
CA LYS A 39 0.09 -2.80 -12.59
C LYS A 39 -0.76 -3.16 -11.35
N ILE A 40 -0.29 -2.76 -10.17
CA ILE A 40 -0.97 -2.96 -8.89
C ILE A 40 -1.77 -1.69 -8.56
N ALA A 41 -3.08 -1.82 -8.38
CA ALA A 41 -3.93 -0.74 -7.93
C ALA A 41 -4.10 -0.82 -6.40
N MET A 42 -3.59 0.20 -5.70
CA MET A 42 -3.65 0.34 -4.24
C MET A 42 -4.43 1.59 -3.87
N LEU A 43 -5.29 1.52 -2.86
CA LEU A 43 -5.96 2.69 -2.25
C LEU A 43 -5.81 2.64 -0.74
N THR A 44 -5.82 3.82 -0.09
CA THR A 44 -6.01 3.81 1.37
C THR A 44 -7.46 3.47 1.71
N ALA A 45 -7.67 2.89 2.89
CA ALA A 45 -8.99 2.67 3.46
C ALA A 45 -8.92 2.73 4.98
N TYR A 46 -10.02 3.17 5.61
CA TYR A 46 -10.02 3.44 7.05
C TYR A 46 -11.26 2.89 7.77
N ASP A 47 -12.26 2.43 7.03
CA ASP A 47 -13.49 1.86 7.59
C ASP A 47 -14.03 0.69 6.75
N ALA A 48 -15.01 -0.02 7.32
CA ALA A 48 -15.55 -1.22 6.72
C ALA A 48 -16.37 -0.96 5.45
N THR A 49 -17.07 0.16 5.35
CA THR A 49 -17.95 0.44 4.22
C THR A 49 -17.14 0.76 2.97
N PHE A 50 -16.20 1.70 3.08
CA PHE A 50 -15.32 2.04 1.97
C PHE A 50 -14.38 0.89 1.59
N ALA A 51 -13.90 0.10 2.56
CA ALA A 51 -13.11 -1.09 2.27
C ALA A 51 -13.89 -2.13 1.46
N ALA A 52 -15.16 -2.37 1.79
CA ALA A 52 -16.04 -3.26 1.03
C ALA A 52 -16.27 -2.74 -0.40
N VAL A 53 -16.50 -1.44 -0.57
CA VAL A 53 -16.65 -0.83 -1.90
C VAL A 53 -15.37 -0.96 -2.73
N ALA A 54 -14.20 -0.71 -2.14
CA ALA A 54 -12.91 -0.82 -2.82
C ALA A 54 -12.59 -2.28 -3.23
N ASP A 55 -12.86 -3.27 -2.36
CA ASP A 55 -12.73 -4.69 -2.70
C ASP A 55 -13.64 -5.08 -3.86
N ALA A 56 -14.91 -4.66 -3.81
CA ALA A 56 -15.88 -4.87 -4.88
C ALA A 56 -15.54 -4.12 -6.19
N ALA A 57 -14.80 -3.01 -6.12
CA ALA A 57 -14.31 -2.27 -7.28
C ALA A 57 -13.03 -2.89 -7.91
N GLY A 58 -12.48 -3.95 -7.30
CA GLY A 58 -11.33 -4.68 -7.83
C GLY A 58 -9.97 -4.09 -7.45
N VAL A 59 -9.88 -3.27 -6.40
CA VAL A 59 -8.59 -2.81 -5.84
C VAL A 59 -7.77 -4.03 -5.41
N ASP A 60 -6.49 -4.07 -5.74
CA ASP A 60 -5.64 -5.23 -5.43
C ASP A 60 -5.17 -5.24 -3.98
N THR A 61 -4.91 -4.06 -3.41
CA THR A 61 -4.45 -3.94 -2.03
C THR A 61 -4.97 -2.67 -1.39
N LEU A 62 -5.35 -2.75 -0.12
CA LEU A 62 -5.75 -1.62 0.70
C LEU A 62 -4.67 -1.28 1.72
N LEU A 63 -4.38 0.01 1.85
CA LEU A 63 -3.49 0.55 2.85
C LEU A 63 -4.30 1.18 3.97
N VAL A 64 -4.23 0.61 5.17
CA VAL A 64 -4.62 1.33 6.38
C VAL A 64 -3.45 2.23 6.73
N GLY A 65 -3.50 3.46 6.23
CA GLY A 65 -2.41 4.42 6.35
C GLY A 65 -2.55 5.30 7.59
N ASP A 66 -1.42 5.69 8.19
CA ASP A 66 -1.40 6.69 9.27
C ASP A 66 -1.81 8.09 8.79
N SER A 67 -1.97 8.28 7.49
CA SER A 67 -2.70 9.41 6.89
C SER A 67 -4.13 9.59 7.44
N LEU A 68 -4.68 8.56 8.13
CA LEU A 68 -5.94 8.69 8.90
C LEU A 68 -5.89 9.84 9.91
N GLY A 69 -4.72 10.14 10.46
CA GLY A 69 -4.51 11.28 11.33
C GLY A 69 -4.93 12.61 10.70
N MET A 70 -4.73 12.72 9.39
CA MET A 70 -5.11 13.92 8.62
C MET A 70 -6.56 13.85 8.13
N VAL A 71 -6.95 12.74 7.48
CA VAL A 71 -8.22 12.67 6.74
C VAL A 71 -9.40 12.14 7.57
N CYS A 72 -9.16 11.47 8.69
CA CYS A 72 -10.20 10.95 9.58
C CYS A 72 -10.24 11.71 10.92
N GLN A 73 -9.06 12.00 11.50
CA GLN A 73 -8.96 12.65 12.82
C GLN A 73 -8.85 14.18 12.74
N GLY A 74 -8.59 14.75 11.54
CA GLY A 74 -8.49 16.19 11.32
C GLY A 74 -7.19 16.82 11.85
N GLY A 75 -6.16 16.01 12.11
CA GLY A 75 -4.83 16.46 12.51
C GLY A 75 -4.02 17.06 11.36
N ASN A 76 -2.90 17.68 11.68
CA ASN A 76 -2.00 18.32 10.71
C ASN A 76 -0.91 17.39 10.17
N GLY A 77 -0.90 16.11 10.55
CA GLY A 77 0.12 15.14 10.15
C GLY A 77 -0.17 13.75 10.70
N THR A 78 0.77 12.84 10.48
CA THR A 78 0.61 11.41 10.82
C THR A 78 1.18 11.05 12.21
N VAL A 79 2.07 11.88 12.77
CA VAL A 79 2.84 11.57 14.00
C VAL A 79 1.95 11.37 15.25
N GLY A 80 0.75 11.98 15.25
CA GLY A 80 -0.19 11.87 16.38
C GLY A 80 -1.02 10.57 16.40
N VAL A 81 -0.93 9.75 15.35
CA VAL A 81 -1.69 8.51 15.26
C VAL A 81 -1.08 7.44 16.16
N SER A 82 -1.90 6.86 17.03
CA SER A 82 -1.46 5.79 17.93
C SER A 82 -1.53 4.40 17.29
N LEU A 83 -0.84 3.42 17.88
CA LEU A 83 -0.97 2.02 17.47
C LEU A 83 -2.41 1.52 17.67
N ASP A 84 -3.10 1.95 18.71
CA ASP A 84 -4.49 1.56 18.99
C ASP A 84 -5.44 2.08 17.91
N ASP A 85 -5.24 3.31 17.41
CA ASP A 85 -5.98 3.84 16.27
C ASP A 85 -5.76 2.96 15.03
N MET A 86 -4.51 2.62 14.74
CA MET A 86 -4.17 1.78 13.60
C MET A 86 -4.78 0.38 13.71
N VAL A 87 -4.77 -0.22 14.90
CA VAL A 87 -5.40 -1.52 15.18
C VAL A 87 -6.92 -1.43 14.99
N TYR A 88 -7.56 -0.36 15.49
CA TYR A 88 -8.99 -0.16 15.33
C TYR A 88 -9.38 -0.04 13.85
N HIS A 89 -8.74 0.84 13.10
CA HIS A 89 -9.02 1.06 11.68
C HIS A 89 -8.69 -0.18 10.83
N THR A 90 -7.59 -0.90 11.14
CA THR A 90 -7.25 -2.17 10.47
C THR A 90 -8.35 -3.22 10.65
N ARG A 91 -8.90 -3.35 11.85
CA ARG A 91 -10.03 -4.25 12.12
C ARG A 91 -11.27 -3.87 11.33
N CYS A 92 -11.59 -2.57 11.26
CA CYS A 92 -12.71 -2.10 10.45
C CYS A 92 -12.54 -2.44 8.97
N VAL A 93 -11.36 -2.18 8.40
CA VAL A 93 -11.05 -2.47 6.99
C VAL A 93 -11.12 -3.98 6.73
N ALA A 94 -10.51 -4.80 7.60
CA ALA A 94 -10.54 -6.25 7.48
C ALA A 94 -11.97 -6.82 7.49
N GLU A 95 -12.84 -6.29 8.34
CA GLU A 95 -14.25 -6.67 8.39
C GLU A 95 -14.99 -6.25 7.10
N GLY A 96 -14.68 -5.08 6.53
CA GLY A 96 -15.23 -4.63 5.25
C GLY A 96 -14.86 -5.57 4.10
N VAL A 97 -13.59 -5.88 3.96
CA VAL A 97 -13.07 -6.82 2.93
C VAL A 97 -13.67 -8.22 3.10
N ARG A 98 -13.84 -8.70 4.34
CA ARG A 98 -14.46 -10.00 4.62
C ARG A 98 -15.90 -10.09 4.10
N ARG A 99 -16.66 -8.99 4.14
CA ARG A 99 -18.08 -8.94 3.68
C ARG A 99 -18.23 -9.14 2.17
N THR A 100 -17.20 -8.83 1.39
CA THR A 100 -17.21 -8.91 -0.08
C THR A 100 -16.50 -10.16 -0.62
N GLY A 101 -16.09 -11.08 0.25
CA GLY A 101 -15.42 -12.33 -0.14
C GLY A 101 -13.92 -12.34 0.16
N GLY A 102 -13.34 -11.24 0.62
CA GLY A 102 -11.98 -11.21 1.15
C GLY A 102 -10.89 -11.33 0.08
N ARG A 103 -11.05 -10.68 -1.08
CA ARG A 103 -10.07 -10.73 -2.18
C ARG A 103 -8.84 -9.89 -1.90
N THR A 104 -9.04 -8.65 -1.46
CA THR A 104 -8.00 -7.61 -1.35
C THR A 104 -7.02 -7.88 -0.21
N LEU A 105 -5.72 -7.72 -0.45
CA LEU A 105 -4.69 -7.77 0.59
C LEU A 105 -4.68 -6.46 1.38
N ILE A 106 -4.52 -6.54 2.70
CA ILE A 106 -4.48 -5.40 3.61
C ILE A 106 -3.06 -5.16 4.10
N VAL A 107 -2.54 -3.96 3.83
CA VAL A 107 -1.30 -3.43 4.40
C VAL A 107 -1.67 -2.45 5.50
N ALA A 108 -0.98 -2.47 6.64
CA ALA A 108 -1.19 -1.49 7.72
C ALA A 108 0.13 -0.81 8.09
N ASP A 109 0.07 0.52 8.28
CA ASP A 109 1.23 1.27 8.72
C ASP A 109 1.57 0.98 10.18
N LEU A 110 2.85 0.77 10.45
CA LEU A 110 3.39 0.95 11.80
C LEU A 110 3.47 2.47 12.05
N PRO A 111 2.68 3.03 12.97
CA PRO A 111 2.66 4.47 13.20
C PRO A 111 3.97 4.94 13.85
N PHE A 112 4.24 6.24 13.76
CA PHE A 112 5.42 6.83 14.38
C PHE A 112 5.52 6.51 15.87
N GLY A 113 6.72 6.12 16.33
CA GLY A 113 6.98 5.71 17.72
C GLY A 113 6.70 4.23 18.01
N SER A 114 6.14 3.46 17.07
CA SER A 114 5.78 2.06 17.29
C SER A 114 6.83 1.04 16.85
N TYR A 115 7.91 1.49 16.17
CA TYR A 115 8.97 0.59 15.65
C TYR A 115 10.37 1.18 15.72
N GLN A 116 10.52 2.43 16.17
CA GLN A 116 11.79 3.15 16.17
C GLN A 116 12.66 2.83 17.41
N VAL A 117 12.05 2.42 18.51
CA VAL A 117 12.76 2.21 19.78
C VAL A 117 13.58 0.91 19.76
N SER A 118 12.99 -0.19 19.30
CA SER A 118 13.66 -1.49 19.22
C SER A 118 12.96 -2.45 18.25
N LYS A 119 13.66 -3.52 17.87
CA LYS A 119 13.11 -4.58 17.02
C LYS A 119 12.00 -5.37 17.73
N GLU A 120 12.10 -5.51 19.06
CA GLU A 120 11.07 -6.14 19.91
C GLU A 120 9.79 -5.31 19.94
N GLN A 121 9.91 -3.98 20.00
CA GLN A 121 8.75 -3.09 19.86
C GLN A 121 8.13 -3.24 18.47
N ALA A 122 8.94 -3.24 17.42
CA ALA A 122 8.47 -3.36 16.04
C ALA A 122 7.67 -4.66 15.81
N ILE A 123 8.16 -5.81 16.31
CA ILE A 123 7.43 -7.09 16.17
C ILE A 123 6.15 -7.11 16.99
N ALA A 124 6.14 -6.55 18.20
CA ALA A 124 4.94 -6.46 19.02
C ALA A 124 3.85 -5.61 18.33
N SER A 125 4.23 -4.47 17.76
CA SER A 125 3.33 -3.60 16.97
C SER A 125 2.83 -4.29 15.70
N ALA A 126 3.72 -4.97 14.96
CA ALA A 126 3.34 -5.72 13.77
C ALA A 126 2.35 -6.85 14.08
N VAL A 127 2.57 -7.59 15.17
CA VAL A 127 1.65 -8.65 15.63
C VAL A 127 0.27 -8.08 15.97
N ALA A 128 0.20 -6.91 16.62
CA ALA A 128 -1.08 -6.26 16.91
C ALA A 128 -1.87 -5.93 15.64
N LEU A 129 -1.20 -5.38 14.61
CA LEU A 129 -1.84 -5.07 13.32
C LEU A 129 -2.23 -6.31 12.54
N MET A 130 -1.38 -7.34 12.50
CA MET A 130 -1.70 -8.60 11.84
C MET A 130 -2.87 -9.32 12.53
N SER A 131 -2.93 -9.29 13.86
CA SER A 131 -4.06 -9.82 14.63
C SER A 131 -5.35 -9.07 14.38
N ALA A 132 -5.26 -7.78 14.00
CA ALA A 132 -6.40 -6.98 13.58
C ALA A 132 -6.86 -7.25 12.14
N GLY A 133 -6.07 -8.02 11.35
CA GLY A 133 -6.43 -8.44 9.99
C GLY A 133 -5.50 -7.96 8.88
N ALA A 134 -4.43 -7.23 9.18
CA ALA A 134 -3.40 -6.93 8.20
C ALA A 134 -2.64 -8.19 7.76
N GLN A 135 -2.23 -8.25 6.51
CA GLN A 135 -1.41 -9.32 5.95
C GLN A 135 0.01 -8.85 5.63
N MET A 136 0.28 -7.56 5.77
CA MET A 136 1.58 -6.92 5.57
C MET A 136 1.63 -5.66 6.43
N VAL A 137 2.80 -5.29 6.94
CA VAL A 137 3.00 -4.01 7.64
C VAL A 137 3.89 -3.08 6.82
N LYS A 138 3.69 -1.75 6.95
CA LYS A 138 4.53 -0.75 6.28
C LYS A 138 5.38 0.01 7.31
N LEU A 139 6.64 0.27 6.94
CA LEU A 139 7.60 1.09 7.70
C LEU A 139 8.19 2.17 6.80
N GLU A 140 8.46 3.34 7.37
CA GLU A 140 9.02 4.49 6.66
C GLU A 140 10.50 4.69 6.95
N GLY A 141 11.29 4.91 5.88
CA GLY A 141 12.70 5.22 5.92
C GLY A 141 13.60 4.15 5.33
N GLY A 142 14.87 4.54 5.14
CA GLY A 142 15.97 3.68 4.70
C GLY A 142 16.96 3.39 5.84
N GLY A 143 18.21 3.02 5.51
CA GLY A 143 19.27 2.82 6.48
C GLY A 143 18.90 1.80 7.57
N TRP A 144 18.79 2.25 8.82
CA TRP A 144 18.49 1.40 9.98
C TRP A 144 17.13 0.67 9.87
N VAL A 145 16.19 1.20 9.09
CA VAL A 145 14.88 0.55 8.89
C VAL A 145 15.02 -0.80 8.18
N ALA A 146 16.03 -0.96 7.31
CA ALA A 146 16.30 -2.24 6.65
C ALA A 146 16.62 -3.37 7.64
N GLU A 147 17.30 -3.06 8.77
CA GLU A 147 17.55 -4.06 9.82
C GLU A 147 16.26 -4.46 10.54
N THR A 148 15.38 -3.50 10.81
CA THR A 148 14.06 -3.76 11.41
C THR A 148 13.19 -4.58 10.46
N ALA A 149 13.18 -4.23 9.16
CA ALA A 149 12.48 -4.97 8.12
C ALA A 149 12.96 -6.43 8.06
N ARG A 150 14.28 -6.67 8.04
CA ARG A 150 14.86 -8.02 8.06
C ARG A 150 14.40 -8.81 9.29
N PHE A 151 14.47 -8.20 10.47
CA PHE A 151 14.04 -8.84 11.71
C PHE A 151 12.58 -9.28 11.68
N LEU A 152 11.69 -8.47 11.12
CA LEU A 152 10.28 -8.78 10.94
C LEU A 152 10.07 -9.90 9.92
N VAL A 153 10.70 -9.80 8.75
CA VAL A 153 10.59 -10.79 7.67
C VAL A 153 11.06 -12.17 8.11
N GLU A 154 12.21 -12.26 8.79
CA GLU A 154 12.74 -13.53 9.33
C GLU A 154 11.79 -14.20 10.33
N ARG A 155 10.84 -13.44 10.90
CA ARG A 155 9.81 -13.94 11.83
C ARG A 155 8.44 -14.10 11.18
N GLY A 156 8.40 -14.06 9.84
CA GLY A 156 7.19 -14.35 9.07
C GLY A 156 6.25 -13.16 8.88
N VAL A 157 6.67 -11.94 9.19
CA VAL A 157 5.89 -10.71 8.93
C VAL A 157 6.23 -10.15 7.56
N PRO A 158 5.29 -10.14 6.58
CA PRO A 158 5.53 -9.46 5.30
C PRO A 158 5.68 -7.96 5.49
N VAL A 159 6.65 -7.37 4.78
CA VAL A 159 7.03 -5.96 4.94
C VAL A 159 6.89 -5.20 3.63
N CYS A 160 6.27 -4.02 3.71
CA CYS A 160 6.31 -2.94 2.74
C CYS A 160 7.23 -1.83 3.27
N GLY A 161 8.23 -1.43 2.49
CA GLY A 161 9.04 -0.25 2.78
C GLY A 161 8.36 1.03 2.30
N HIS A 162 8.86 2.20 2.73
CA HIS A 162 8.42 3.50 2.23
C HIS A 162 9.61 4.47 2.16
N LEU A 163 9.93 4.94 0.97
CA LEU A 163 11.02 5.85 0.67
C LEU A 163 10.55 7.08 -0.12
N GLY A 164 11.40 8.08 -0.21
CA GLY A 164 11.10 9.38 -0.77
C GLY A 164 10.63 10.33 0.31
N LEU A 165 9.50 11.00 0.12
CA LEU A 165 8.84 11.71 1.20
C LEU A 165 8.28 10.68 2.19
N THR A 166 8.66 10.82 3.44
CA THR A 166 8.16 9.99 4.54
C THR A 166 7.41 10.91 5.52
N PRO A 167 6.05 10.86 5.54
CA PRO A 167 5.23 11.75 6.36
C PRO A 167 5.57 11.72 7.84
N GLN A 168 5.96 10.55 8.38
CA GLN A 168 6.40 10.42 9.78
C GLN A 168 7.64 11.24 10.12
N THR A 169 8.48 11.54 9.13
CA THR A 169 9.71 12.32 9.31
C THR A 169 9.67 13.67 8.59
N VAL A 170 8.50 14.14 8.19
CA VAL A 170 8.30 15.38 7.43
C VAL A 170 8.96 16.60 8.07
N SER A 171 8.99 16.65 9.42
CA SER A 171 9.63 17.74 10.16
C SER A 171 11.15 17.78 9.93
N SER A 172 11.82 16.63 9.86
CA SER A 172 13.25 16.56 9.56
C SER A 172 13.55 16.76 8.08
N LEU A 173 12.61 16.49 7.18
CA LEU A 173 12.72 16.73 5.75
C LEU A 173 12.48 18.20 5.35
N GLY A 174 12.06 19.04 6.30
CA GLY A 174 11.75 20.45 6.05
C GLY A 174 10.43 20.66 5.30
N GLY A 175 9.45 19.78 5.49
CA GLY A 175 8.11 19.84 4.92
C GLY A 175 7.89 18.88 3.76
N PHE A 176 6.71 18.97 3.14
CA PHE A 176 6.32 18.14 2.00
C PHE A 176 7.05 18.55 0.73
N ARG A 177 8.18 17.88 0.45
CA ARG A 177 9.06 18.19 -0.68
C ARG A 177 9.44 16.93 -1.45
N VAL A 178 9.64 17.08 -2.77
CA VAL A 178 10.17 16.02 -3.62
C VAL A 178 11.57 15.63 -3.16
N GLN A 179 11.79 14.36 -2.96
CA GLN A 179 13.04 13.74 -2.52
C GLN A 179 13.83 13.17 -3.70
N GLY A 180 15.16 13.08 -3.57
CA GLY A 180 16.00 12.49 -4.63
C GLY A 180 16.27 13.42 -5.83
N ARG A 181 16.29 14.75 -5.62
CA ARG A 181 16.55 15.72 -6.69
C ARG A 181 18.04 15.96 -6.98
N THR A 182 18.92 15.68 -6.02
CA THR A 182 20.36 15.73 -6.24
C THR A 182 20.91 14.34 -6.50
N ASP A 183 22.07 14.24 -7.14
CA ASP A 183 22.70 12.95 -7.46
C ASP A 183 22.97 12.15 -6.19
N GLU A 184 23.41 12.79 -5.10
CA GLU A 184 23.67 12.15 -3.82
C GLU A 184 22.38 11.62 -3.17
N ALA A 185 21.30 12.42 -3.21
CA ALA A 185 20.00 12.00 -2.67
C ALA A 185 19.38 10.88 -3.52
N ALA A 186 19.56 10.92 -4.83
CA ALA A 186 19.11 9.86 -5.74
C ALA A 186 19.88 8.56 -5.50
N ALA A 187 21.22 8.63 -5.35
CA ALA A 187 22.06 7.48 -5.04
C ALA A 187 21.63 6.83 -3.71
N ARG A 188 21.43 7.63 -2.66
CA ARG A 188 20.96 7.14 -1.35
C ARG A 188 19.60 6.44 -1.46
N LEU A 189 18.62 7.00 -2.17
CA LEU A 189 17.32 6.36 -2.36
C LEU A 189 17.44 5.01 -3.06
N ARG A 190 18.33 4.87 -4.04
CA ARG A 190 18.62 3.60 -4.72
C ARG A 190 19.26 2.60 -3.76
N GLU A 191 20.26 3.00 -3.00
CA GLU A 191 20.95 2.17 -2.00
C GLU A 191 19.93 1.66 -0.95
N ASP A 192 19.10 2.55 -0.39
CA ASP A 192 18.09 2.22 0.60
C ASP A 192 17.04 1.25 0.03
N SER A 193 16.63 1.43 -1.23
CA SER A 193 15.67 0.55 -1.88
C SER A 193 16.21 -0.87 -2.06
N VAL A 194 17.48 -1.00 -2.47
CA VAL A 194 18.18 -2.29 -2.60
C VAL A 194 18.34 -2.94 -1.22
N ALA A 195 18.70 -2.16 -0.19
CA ALA A 195 18.84 -2.66 1.18
C ALA A 195 17.52 -3.20 1.74
N LEU A 196 16.40 -2.51 1.49
CA LEU A 196 15.06 -2.97 1.90
C LEU A 196 14.67 -4.26 1.17
N GLN A 197 14.91 -4.36 -0.14
CA GLN A 197 14.69 -5.62 -0.87
C GLN A 197 15.57 -6.74 -0.32
N ALA A 198 16.86 -6.50 -0.08
CA ALA A 198 17.78 -7.47 0.51
C ALA A 198 17.40 -7.88 1.94
N ALA A 199 16.67 -7.02 2.66
CA ALA A 199 16.05 -7.32 3.94
C ALA A 199 14.80 -8.19 3.83
N GLY A 200 14.28 -8.43 2.62
CA GLY A 200 13.11 -9.25 2.34
C GLY A 200 11.80 -8.48 2.20
N ALA A 201 11.84 -7.13 2.12
CA ALA A 201 10.65 -6.37 1.75
C ALA A 201 10.18 -6.75 0.35
N THR A 202 8.88 -7.04 0.21
CA THR A 202 8.26 -7.47 -1.04
C THR A 202 7.48 -6.37 -1.74
N MET A 203 7.28 -5.25 -1.06
CA MET A 203 6.65 -4.04 -1.59
C MET A 203 7.40 -2.81 -1.08
N LEU A 204 7.43 -1.75 -1.89
CA LEU A 204 8.07 -0.47 -1.56
C LEU A 204 7.25 0.69 -2.10
N VAL A 205 6.75 1.54 -1.22
CA VAL A 205 6.14 2.82 -1.61
C VAL A 205 7.24 3.82 -1.94
N LEU A 206 7.09 4.50 -3.08
CA LEU A 206 7.93 5.64 -3.50
C LEU A 206 7.05 6.88 -3.56
N GLU A 207 7.23 7.79 -2.60
CA GLU A 207 6.42 8.99 -2.52
C GLU A 207 7.22 10.23 -2.89
N MET A 208 6.63 11.05 -3.80
CA MET A 208 7.21 12.32 -4.24
C MET A 208 8.69 12.20 -4.63
N VAL A 209 8.97 11.25 -5.51
CA VAL A 209 10.29 10.97 -6.11
C VAL A 209 10.24 11.32 -7.60
N PRO A 210 11.30 11.92 -8.21
CA PRO A 210 11.32 12.16 -9.64
C PRO A 210 10.99 10.89 -10.45
N ALA A 211 10.14 11.00 -11.46
CA ALA A 211 9.62 9.86 -12.24
C ALA A 211 10.75 9.00 -12.86
N ALA A 212 11.80 9.64 -13.37
CA ALA A 212 12.94 8.94 -13.94
C ALA A 212 13.69 8.10 -12.87
N LEU A 213 13.87 8.65 -11.66
CA LEU A 213 14.51 7.94 -10.55
C LEU A 213 13.65 6.78 -10.06
N ALA A 214 12.34 6.99 -9.91
CA ALA A 214 11.41 5.92 -9.51
C ALA A 214 11.37 4.78 -10.53
N SER A 215 11.43 5.09 -11.83
CA SER A 215 11.55 4.09 -12.90
C SER A 215 12.86 3.30 -12.80
N ALA A 216 13.99 3.98 -12.54
CA ALA A 216 15.28 3.33 -12.38
C ALA A 216 15.29 2.40 -11.14
N ILE A 217 14.79 2.87 -9.99
CA ILE A 217 14.64 2.04 -8.78
C ILE A 217 13.76 0.82 -9.08
N THR A 218 12.65 1.01 -9.80
CA THR A 218 11.74 -0.10 -10.15
C THR A 218 12.43 -1.17 -11.02
N ALA A 219 13.30 -0.73 -11.93
CA ALA A 219 14.08 -1.64 -12.78
C ALA A 219 15.16 -2.41 -11.99
N ASP A 220 15.79 -1.76 -11.01
CA ASP A 220 16.82 -2.36 -10.16
C ASP A 220 16.26 -3.42 -9.19
N LEU A 221 15.02 -3.26 -8.74
CA LEU A 221 14.39 -4.15 -7.77
C LEU A 221 13.73 -5.35 -8.47
N LEU A 222 14.28 -6.55 -8.33
CA LEU A 222 13.77 -7.74 -9.02
C LEU A 222 12.69 -8.51 -8.25
N ALA A 223 12.67 -8.39 -6.92
CA ALA A 223 11.78 -9.15 -6.04
C ALA A 223 10.83 -8.27 -5.21
N CYS A 224 10.93 -6.95 -5.34
CA CYS A 224 10.13 -5.99 -4.59
C CYS A 224 9.25 -5.17 -5.55
N ALA A 225 7.94 -5.15 -5.35
CA ALA A 225 7.01 -4.37 -6.16
C ALA A 225 6.98 -2.91 -5.69
N THR A 226 7.30 -1.96 -6.58
CA THR A 226 7.25 -0.53 -6.25
C THR A 226 5.84 0.02 -6.45
N ILE A 227 5.36 0.82 -5.50
CA ILE A 227 4.06 1.51 -5.54
C ILE A 227 4.33 3.01 -5.52
N GLY A 228 3.95 3.71 -6.57
CA GLY A 228 4.17 5.15 -6.70
C GLY A 228 3.03 5.98 -6.12
N ILE A 229 3.38 7.09 -5.50
CA ILE A 229 2.50 8.22 -5.22
C ILE A 229 3.26 9.52 -5.50
N GLY A 230 2.91 10.21 -6.59
CA GLY A 230 3.72 11.32 -7.09
C GLY A 230 5.12 10.88 -7.53
N ALA A 231 5.27 9.68 -8.06
CA ALA A 231 6.54 9.11 -8.51
C ALA A 231 6.51 8.63 -9.97
N GLY A 232 5.52 9.07 -10.74
CA GLY A 232 5.35 8.72 -12.14
C GLY A 232 4.81 7.31 -12.38
N ARG A 233 4.53 7.02 -13.65
CA ARG A 233 3.92 5.74 -14.10
C ARG A 233 4.90 4.57 -14.21
N GLY A 234 6.19 4.82 -14.06
CA GLY A 234 7.24 3.81 -14.20
C GLY A 234 7.29 2.77 -13.07
N THR A 235 6.58 2.99 -11.96
CA THR A 235 6.47 2.04 -10.84
C THR A 235 5.57 0.84 -11.18
N ALA A 236 5.67 -0.24 -10.40
CA ALA A 236 4.87 -1.46 -10.58
C ALA A 236 3.39 -1.28 -10.21
N GLY A 237 3.05 -0.27 -9.44
CA GLY A 237 1.68 0.08 -9.07
C GLY A 237 1.55 1.53 -8.62
N GLN A 238 0.33 1.92 -8.22
CA GLN A 238 0.03 3.27 -7.74
C GLN A 238 -0.81 3.20 -6.47
N VAL A 239 -0.62 4.18 -5.58
CA VAL A 239 -1.50 4.41 -4.43
C VAL A 239 -1.98 5.86 -4.42
N LEU A 240 -3.22 6.07 -4.00
CA LEU A 240 -3.76 7.38 -3.62
C LEU A 240 -4.45 7.29 -2.26
N VAL A 241 -4.45 8.40 -1.54
CA VAL A 241 -5.36 8.57 -0.41
C VAL A 241 -6.79 8.58 -0.95
N MET A 242 -7.65 7.72 -0.41
CA MET A 242 -9.02 7.54 -0.90
C MET A 242 -9.82 8.85 -0.90
N HIS A 243 -9.69 9.65 0.15
CA HIS A 243 -10.37 10.94 0.25
C HIS A 243 -9.95 11.92 -0.86
N ASP A 244 -8.67 11.88 -1.23
CA ASP A 244 -8.14 12.72 -2.31
C ASP A 244 -8.67 12.27 -3.67
N MET A 245 -8.61 10.96 -3.96
CA MET A 245 -9.08 10.45 -5.24
C MET A 245 -10.60 10.58 -5.43
N LEU A 246 -11.36 10.66 -4.34
CA LEU A 246 -12.80 10.93 -4.35
C LEU A 246 -13.12 12.43 -4.35
N GLY A 247 -12.12 13.32 -4.25
CA GLY A 247 -12.32 14.76 -4.26
C GLY A 247 -13.13 15.31 -3.08
N VAL A 248 -13.14 14.60 -1.93
CA VAL A 248 -13.90 15.03 -0.73
C VAL A 248 -13.13 15.97 0.17
N ASN A 249 -11.81 16.11 -0.01
CA ASN A 249 -11.00 17.10 0.68
C ASN A 249 -11.24 18.50 0.08
N LEU A 250 -11.55 19.47 0.95
CA LEU A 250 -11.86 20.85 0.54
C LEU A 250 -10.59 21.70 0.34
N GLY A 251 -9.43 21.22 0.71
CA GLY A 251 -8.17 21.92 0.62
C GLY A 251 -7.54 21.86 -0.78
N ARG A 252 -6.33 22.43 -0.88
CA ARG A 252 -5.53 22.35 -2.10
C ARG A 252 -5.07 20.90 -2.33
N MET A 253 -5.45 20.32 -3.46
CA MET A 253 -5.01 18.99 -3.87
C MET A 253 -3.52 18.97 -4.24
N ALA A 254 -2.84 17.88 -3.87
CA ALA A 254 -1.46 17.66 -4.32
C ALA A 254 -1.42 17.43 -5.85
N LYS A 255 -0.30 17.82 -6.48
CA LYS A 255 -0.12 17.72 -7.94
C LYS A 255 -0.39 16.31 -8.47
N PHE A 256 -0.04 15.28 -7.73
CA PHE A 256 -0.16 13.89 -8.14
C PHE A 256 -1.58 13.31 -8.02
N VAL A 257 -2.53 14.06 -7.47
CA VAL A 257 -3.90 13.61 -7.28
C VAL A 257 -4.74 13.90 -8.52
N ARG A 258 -5.54 12.91 -8.92
CA ARG A 258 -6.65 13.07 -9.86
C ARG A 258 -7.95 12.78 -9.12
N ASN A 259 -8.94 13.64 -9.28
CA ASN A 259 -10.30 13.38 -8.82
C ASN A 259 -10.98 12.39 -9.76
N PHE A 260 -11.28 11.20 -9.28
CA PHE A 260 -11.93 10.14 -10.05
C PHE A 260 -13.46 10.14 -9.90
N MET A 261 -14.02 11.01 -9.05
CA MET A 261 -15.46 11.25 -9.03
C MET A 261 -15.95 12.00 -10.29
N ASP A 262 -15.05 12.77 -10.92
CA ASP A 262 -15.38 13.50 -12.14
C ASP A 262 -15.79 12.55 -13.27
N GLY A 263 -17.06 12.60 -13.67
CA GLY A 263 -17.62 11.73 -14.72
C GLY A 263 -17.88 10.28 -14.29
N SER A 264 -17.84 9.98 -12.99
CA SER A 264 -18.14 8.65 -12.45
C SER A 264 -19.57 8.53 -11.95
N ASP A 265 -20.11 7.30 -12.01
CA ASP A 265 -21.41 6.95 -11.43
C ASP A 265 -21.24 6.56 -9.95
N GLY A 266 -21.00 7.56 -9.11
CA GLY A 266 -20.82 7.40 -7.66
C GLY A 266 -19.46 6.81 -7.25
N VAL A 267 -19.33 6.56 -5.95
CA VAL A 267 -18.06 6.18 -5.30
C VAL A 267 -17.47 4.89 -5.87
N LYS A 268 -18.30 3.86 -6.07
CA LYS A 268 -17.84 2.59 -6.64
C LYS A 268 -17.32 2.78 -8.07
N GLY A 269 -18.04 3.53 -8.90
CA GLY A 269 -17.62 3.86 -10.27
C GLY A 269 -16.30 4.65 -10.31
N ALA A 270 -16.08 5.56 -9.35
CA ALA A 270 -14.81 6.28 -9.21
C ALA A 270 -13.65 5.32 -8.88
N MET A 271 -13.83 4.39 -7.94
CA MET A 271 -12.81 3.39 -7.59
C MET A 271 -12.54 2.44 -8.75
N GLU A 272 -13.57 1.98 -9.48
CA GLU A 272 -13.40 1.17 -10.70
C GLU A 272 -12.64 1.92 -11.78
N SER A 273 -12.92 3.23 -11.94
CA SER A 273 -12.20 4.09 -12.89
C SER A 273 -10.73 4.27 -12.51
N TYR A 274 -10.44 4.41 -11.22
CA TYR A 274 -9.07 4.43 -10.71
C TYR A 274 -8.34 3.11 -11.02
N VAL A 275 -8.96 1.97 -10.69
CA VAL A 275 -8.37 0.64 -10.95
C VAL A 275 -8.05 0.49 -12.45
N ARG A 276 -9.00 0.81 -13.34
CA ARG A 276 -8.77 0.75 -14.79
C ARG A 276 -7.61 1.64 -15.21
N ALA A 277 -7.59 2.89 -14.77
CA ALA A 277 -6.57 3.86 -15.15
C ALA A 277 -5.17 3.47 -14.69
N VAL A 278 -5.03 2.84 -13.52
CA VAL A 278 -3.77 2.27 -13.07
C VAL A 278 -3.37 1.06 -13.92
N LYS A 279 -4.32 0.14 -14.18
CA LYS A 279 -4.06 -1.11 -14.93
C LYS A 279 -3.69 -0.84 -16.40
N ASP A 280 -4.32 0.12 -17.04
CA ASP A 280 -4.04 0.48 -18.45
C ASP A 280 -2.91 1.51 -18.61
N GLY A 281 -2.38 2.05 -17.48
CA GLY A 281 -1.27 3.01 -17.46
C GLY A 281 -1.68 4.44 -17.86
N SER A 282 -2.98 4.77 -17.94
CA SER A 282 -3.48 6.12 -18.18
C SER A 282 -3.42 7.02 -16.93
N PHE A 283 -3.18 6.44 -15.76
CA PHE A 283 -2.87 7.14 -14.52
C PHE A 283 -1.63 6.50 -13.85
N PRO A 284 -0.67 7.34 -13.39
CA PRO A 284 -0.60 8.79 -13.54
C PRO A 284 -0.20 9.20 -14.97
N ASP A 285 -0.60 10.41 -15.39
CA ASP A 285 -0.02 11.12 -16.51
C ASP A 285 1.20 11.89 -15.98
N ASP A 286 2.40 11.52 -16.41
CA ASP A 286 3.64 12.06 -15.84
C ASP A 286 3.76 13.58 -16.05
N ALA A 287 3.21 14.12 -17.15
CA ALA A 287 3.23 15.56 -17.40
C ALA A 287 2.41 16.36 -16.37
N LYS A 288 1.35 15.74 -15.82
CA LYS A 288 0.43 16.37 -14.87
C LYS A 288 0.67 15.96 -13.44
N HIS A 289 1.05 14.71 -13.19
CA HIS A 289 0.98 14.07 -11.87
C HIS A 289 2.35 13.68 -11.29
N ALA A 290 3.48 13.95 -12.00
CA ALA A 290 4.83 13.58 -11.55
C ALA A 290 5.81 14.77 -11.59
N TRP A 291 7.03 14.56 -11.13
CA TRP A 291 8.16 15.50 -11.13
C TRP A 291 9.36 14.95 -11.88
#